data_0633546bc7eeeb678d94b210bc04723e
#
_entry.id   0633546bc7eeeb678d94b210bc04723e
#
_cell.length_a   1.000
_cell.length_b   1.000
_cell.length_c   1.000
_cell.angle_alpha   90.00
_cell.angle_beta   90.00
_cell.angle_gamma   90.00
#
_symmetry.space_group_name_H-M   'P 1'
#
loop_
_entity.id
_entity.type
_entity.pdbx_description
1 polymer ?
#
loop_
_entity_poly.entity_id
_entity_poly.type
_entity_poly.pdbx_seq_one_letter_code
_entity_poly.pdbx_strand_id
1 'polypeptide(L)'
;MENPFKSPKTIENAAADLTERPLPAWLDSYRWTIYLLPFMVFTVVQTMEPTLSDHGSEFGTMVLGITYERYPLVYSAKIALTLLAMLLVLRGYRTHPFRVSLLAPAVGVVGVIAWIGLCHLGLEAKLLAPLGLDRFLPGGERPGYNPLKHLADTPGWAWGFLAIRFFGLAVVVAIIEEFFLRGFVLRFVVAQDWWKVPFGTITPLVAVLGTAIPMAMHPGELLASLVWFSMITWLMMRTRNIWDCVVAHGVTNLLLGIYVVKFDQWQLM
;
A
#
# COMPACT_ATOMS: atom_id res chain seq x y z
N MET A 1 -20.34 -24.08 -5.00
CA MET A 1 -19.83 -22.76 -4.53
C MET A 1 -20.07 -22.70 -3.03
N GLU A 2 -19.00 -22.73 -2.23
CA GLU A 2 -19.18 -22.57 -0.77
C GLU A 2 -19.59 -21.13 -0.44
N ASN A 3 -20.54 -21.00 0.48
CA ASN A 3 -21.05 -19.71 0.95
C ASN A 3 -19.89 -18.89 1.58
N PRO A 4 -19.54 -17.70 1.05
CA PRO A 4 -18.45 -16.88 1.59
C PRO A 4 -18.75 -16.30 3.00
N PHE A 5 -19.99 -16.40 3.48
CA PHE A 5 -20.46 -15.89 4.77
C PHE A 5 -20.64 -17.01 5.81
N LYS A 6 -19.67 -17.93 5.95
CA LYS A 6 -19.74 -18.98 6.96
C LYS A 6 -19.76 -18.40 8.39
N SER A 7 -20.59 -19.00 9.25
CA SER A 7 -20.79 -18.58 10.64
C SER A 7 -19.52 -18.71 11.50
N PRO A 8 -19.40 -17.97 12.64
CA PRO A 8 -18.23 -18.01 13.54
C PRO A 8 -17.79 -19.38 14.02
N LYS A 9 -18.70 -20.35 14.17
CA LYS A 9 -18.38 -21.74 14.58
C LYS A 9 -17.52 -22.51 13.56
N THR A 10 -17.55 -22.10 12.27
CA THR A 10 -16.70 -22.69 11.23
C THR A 10 -15.29 -22.09 11.25
N ILE A 11 -15.11 -20.95 11.90
CA ILE A 11 -13.81 -20.26 12.07
C ILE A 11 -12.94 -20.99 13.09
N GLU A 12 -13.55 -21.52 14.15
CA GLU A 12 -12.87 -22.21 15.26
C GLU A 12 -12.16 -23.50 14.80
N ASN A 13 -12.78 -24.25 13.89
CA ASN A 13 -12.22 -25.48 13.34
C ASN A 13 -11.13 -25.25 12.28
N ALA A 14 -11.14 -24.09 11.59
CA ALA A 14 -10.09 -23.75 10.63
C ALA A 14 -8.83 -23.16 11.28
N ALA A 15 -8.95 -22.63 12.51
CA ALA A 15 -7.82 -22.10 13.27
C ALA A 15 -6.88 -23.21 13.81
N ALA A 16 -7.37 -24.44 13.93
CA ALA A 16 -6.59 -25.56 14.48
C ALA A 16 -5.50 -26.12 13.54
N ASP A 17 -5.51 -25.75 12.24
CA ASP A 17 -4.58 -26.28 11.23
C ASP A 17 -3.42 -25.31 10.88
N LEU A 18 -3.35 -24.15 11.54
CA LEU A 18 -2.21 -23.25 11.40
C LEU A 18 -1.15 -23.67 12.41
N THR A 19 -0.23 -24.53 12.00
CA THR A 19 1.05 -24.75 12.71
C THR A 19 1.82 -23.43 12.73
N GLU A 20 1.48 -22.57 13.69
CA GLU A 20 2.19 -21.31 13.91
C GLU A 20 3.63 -21.65 14.30
N ARG A 21 4.59 -21.24 13.47
CA ARG A 21 6.00 -21.32 13.85
C ARG A 21 6.17 -20.48 15.12
N PRO A 22 6.87 -21.02 16.16
CA PRO A 22 6.99 -20.31 17.42
C PRO A 22 7.67 -18.96 17.21
N LEU A 23 6.99 -17.90 17.63
CA LEU A 23 7.51 -16.55 17.62
C LEU A 23 8.48 -16.35 18.81
N PRO A 24 9.46 -15.44 18.71
CA PRO A 24 10.17 -14.97 19.89
C PRO A 24 9.20 -14.43 20.94
N ALA A 25 9.47 -14.64 22.21
CA ALA A 25 8.55 -14.28 23.30
C ALA A 25 8.04 -12.83 23.24
N TRP A 26 8.90 -11.87 22.89
CA TRP A 26 8.51 -10.47 22.76
C TRP A 26 7.56 -10.21 21.56
N LEU A 27 7.76 -10.89 20.42
CA LEU A 27 6.83 -10.80 19.29
C LEU A 27 5.51 -11.51 19.56
N ASP A 28 5.53 -12.58 20.33
CA ASP A 28 4.32 -13.28 20.74
C ASP A 28 3.48 -12.45 21.71
N SER A 29 4.13 -11.75 22.64
CA SER A 29 3.48 -10.83 23.57
C SER A 29 2.92 -9.57 22.88
N TYR A 30 3.56 -9.11 21.81
CA TYR A 30 3.21 -7.89 21.09
C TYR A 30 3.01 -8.15 19.60
N ARG A 31 2.17 -9.11 19.24
CA ARG A 31 1.93 -9.56 17.84
C ARG A 31 1.55 -8.44 16.88
N TRP A 32 0.92 -7.38 17.37
CA TRP A 32 0.57 -6.21 16.57
C TRP A 32 1.79 -5.48 16.00
N THR A 33 2.97 -5.58 16.64
CA THR A 33 4.20 -4.95 16.14
C THR A 33 4.61 -5.47 14.77
N ILE A 34 4.32 -6.75 14.47
CA ILE A 34 4.62 -7.37 13.16
C ILE A 34 3.99 -6.58 12.01
N TYR A 35 2.82 -6.05 12.25
CA TYR A 35 1.96 -5.43 11.24
C TYR A 35 2.01 -3.91 11.29
N LEU A 36 2.08 -3.34 12.50
CA LEU A 36 2.03 -1.89 12.70
C LEU A 36 3.40 -1.23 12.63
N LEU A 37 4.45 -1.83 13.22
CA LEU A 37 5.74 -1.14 13.35
C LEU A 37 6.32 -0.70 12.01
N PRO A 38 6.45 -1.56 10.98
CA PRO A 38 7.00 -1.11 9.69
C PRO A 38 6.12 -0.05 9.01
N PHE A 39 4.80 -0.21 9.07
CA PHE A 39 3.85 0.74 8.51
C PHE A 39 3.92 2.10 9.21
N MET A 40 4.00 2.12 10.54
CA MET A 40 4.12 3.35 11.34
C MET A 40 5.46 4.07 11.08
N VAL A 41 6.56 3.32 10.99
CA VAL A 41 7.86 3.91 10.63
C VAL A 41 7.79 4.57 9.26
N PHE A 42 7.23 3.87 8.27
CA PHE A 42 7.05 4.42 6.94
C PHE A 42 6.21 5.70 6.95
N THR A 43 5.02 5.68 7.56
CA THR A 43 4.09 6.82 7.60
C THR A 43 4.66 8.00 8.36
N VAL A 44 5.32 7.78 9.50
CA VAL A 44 5.93 8.87 10.28
C VAL A 44 7.04 9.55 9.48
N VAL A 45 7.92 8.79 8.83
CA VAL A 45 8.97 9.41 8.01
C VAL A 45 8.40 10.07 6.76
N GLN A 46 7.30 9.55 6.20
CA GLN A 46 6.60 10.17 5.07
C GLN A 46 6.09 11.58 5.41
N THR A 47 5.68 11.85 6.65
CA THR A 47 5.28 13.21 7.04
C THR A 47 6.43 14.23 7.02
N MET A 48 7.67 13.75 6.92
CA MET A 48 8.88 14.59 6.83
C MET A 48 9.32 14.79 5.37
N GLU A 49 8.66 14.18 4.39
CA GLU A 49 8.98 14.37 2.97
C GLU A 49 8.63 15.78 2.54
N PRO A 50 9.58 16.50 1.92
CA PRO A 50 9.32 17.83 1.38
C PRO A 50 8.38 17.72 0.18
N THR A 51 7.42 18.64 0.11
CA THR A 51 6.47 18.76 -1.00
C THR A 51 6.64 20.10 -1.69
N LEU A 52 6.37 20.17 -3.01
CA LEU A 52 6.20 21.46 -3.69
C LEU A 52 4.83 22.02 -3.29
N SER A 53 4.79 23.34 -3.02
CA SER A 53 3.50 24.03 -2.90
C SER A 53 2.92 24.32 -4.29
N ASP A 54 1.59 24.43 -4.36
CA ASP A 54 0.83 24.76 -5.58
C ASP A 54 1.28 26.09 -6.25
N HIS A 55 2.07 26.91 -5.55
CA HIS A 55 2.59 28.20 -6.04
C HIS A 55 4.08 28.17 -6.42
N GLY A 56 4.68 26.98 -6.60
CA GLY A 56 6.08 26.84 -6.98
C GLY A 56 7.08 27.29 -5.90
N SER A 57 6.63 27.68 -4.72
CA SER A 57 7.50 27.93 -3.59
C SER A 57 7.92 26.60 -2.98
N GLU A 58 9.23 26.35 -2.86
CA GLU A 58 9.77 25.25 -2.12
C GLU A 58 9.39 25.42 -0.64
N PHE A 59 8.26 24.83 -0.23
CA PHE A 59 8.00 24.65 1.17
C PHE A 59 8.71 23.36 1.61
N GLY A 60 9.87 23.53 2.21
CA GLY A 60 10.38 22.49 3.09
C GLY A 60 9.33 22.18 4.14
N THR A 61 9.13 20.91 4.49
CA THR A 61 8.26 20.54 5.61
C THR A 61 8.64 21.42 6.80
N MET A 62 7.70 22.23 7.29
CA MET A 62 7.95 23.22 8.35
C MET A 62 8.56 22.61 9.64
N VAL A 63 8.50 21.29 9.80
CA VAL A 63 8.99 20.57 10.98
C VAL A 63 10.52 20.49 11.02
N LEU A 64 11.23 20.44 9.89
CA LEU A 64 12.69 20.24 9.85
C LEU A 64 13.45 21.17 8.88
N GLY A 65 12.78 22.08 8.17
CA GLY A 65 13.44 22.96 7.18
C GLY A 65 14.08 22.22 6.01
N ILE A 66 13.58 21.03 5.66
CA ILE A 66 14.09 20.20 4.58
C ILE A 66 13.56 20.74 3.25
N THR A 67 14.45 21.08 2.32
CA THR A 67 14.10 21.56 0.98
C THR A 67 13.70 20.41 0.05
N TYR A 68 12.91 20.71 -0.99
CA TYR A 68 12.47 19.74 -1.99
C TYR A 68 13.63 19.02 -2.72
N GLU A 69 14.76 19.67 -2.89
CA GLU A 69 15.99 19.07 -3.45
C GLU A 69 16.46 17.86 -2.64
N ARG A 70 16.17 17.84 -1.33
CA ARG A 70 16.54 16.74 -0.43
C ARG A 70 15.53 15.60 -0.38
N TYR A 71 14.43 15.70 -1.14
CA TYR A 71 13.43 14.63 -1.24
C TYR A 71 14.03 13.23 -1.46
N PRO A 72 15.02 13.03 -2.38
CA PRO A 72 15.62 11.72 -2.59
C PRO A 72 16.30 11.14 -1.35
N LEU A 73 16.90 11.98 -0.52
CA LEU A 73 17.57 11.53 0.71
C LEU A 73 16.56 11.12 1.77
N VAL A 74 15.50 11.94 1.96
CA VAL A 74 14.44 11.64 2.94
C VAL A 74 13.70 10.35 2.55
N TYR A 75 13.35 10.21 1.26
CA TYR A 75 12.73 8.99 0.76
C TYR A 75 13.63 7.77 0.95
N SER A 76 14.93 7.87 0.63
CA SER A 76 15.88 6.77 0.81
C SER A 76 16.02 6.39 2.28
N ALA A 77 16.07 7.38 3.18
CA ALA A 77 16.08 7.15 4.63
C ALA A 77 14.79 6.47 5.10
N LYS A 78 13.62 6.90 4.58
CA LYS A 78 12.32 6.25 4.85
C LYS A 78 12.37 4.77 4.50
N ILE A 79 12.81 4.43 3.30
CA ILE A 79 12.91 3.02 2.87
C ILE A 79 13.89 2.24 3.75
N ALA A 80 15.07 2.80 4.05
CA ALA A 80 16.07 2.14 4.89
C ALA A 80 15.54 1.87 6.32
N LEU A 81 14.92 2.86 6.96
CA LEU A 81 14.34 2.72 8.31
C LEU A 81 13.17 1.73 8.30
N THR A 82 12.33 1.76 7.28
CA THR A 82 11.23 0.78 7.14
C THR A 82 11.77 -0.63 6.96
N LEU A 83 12.81 -0.82 6.16
CA LEU A 83 13.48 -2.13 6.02
C LEU A 83 14.06 -2.62 7.35
N LEU A 84 14.68 -1.76 8.13
CA LEU A 84 15.17 -2.12 9.47
C LEU A 84 13.99 -2.56 10.37
N ALA A 85 12.88 -1.83 10.36
CA ALA A 85 11.68 -2.23 11.09
C ALA A 85 11.13 -3.59 10.60
N MET A 86 11.11 -3.83 9.28
CA MET A 86 10.70 -5.13 8.70
C MET A 86 11.64 -6.26 9.11
N LEU A 87 12.96 -6.02 9.16
CA LEU A 87 13.94 -7.02 9.61
C LEU A 87 13.75 -7.39 11.08
N LEU A 88 13.44 -6.42 11.94
CA LEU A 88 13.15 -6.67 13.35
C LEU A 88 11.96 -7.62 13.53
N VAL A 89 10.94 -7.50 12.69
CA VAL A 89 9.71 -8.32 12.76
C VAL A 89 9.68 -9.45 11.74
N LEU A 90 10.76 -9.72 11.02
CA LEU A 90 10.84 -10.70 9.93
C LEU A 90 10.32 -12.09 10.29
N ARG A 91 10.56 -12.53 11.53
CA ARG A 91 10.03 -13.83 12.02
C ARG A 91 8.51 -13.87 12.03
N GLY A 92 7.86 -12.71 12.26
CA GLY A 92 6.41 -12.57 12.17
C GLY A 92 5.90 -12.75 10.74
N TYR A 93 6.55 -12.16 9.74
CA TYR A 93 6.16 -12.34 8.33
C TYR A 93 6.27 -13.81 7.90
N ARG A 94 7.26 -14.54 8.44
CA ARG A 94 7.47 -15.97 8.14
C ARG A 94 6.41 -16.90 8.73
N THR A 95 5.51 -16.41 9.61
CA THR A 95 4.34 -17.19 10.05
C THR A 95 3.33 -17.41 8.92
N HIS A 96 3.36 -16.54 7.90
CA HIS A 96 2.57 -16.67 6.68
C HIS A 96 3.39 -17.42 5.61
N PRO A 97 3.04 -18.66 5.23
CA PRO A 97 3.77 -19.43 4.21
C PRO A 97 3.83 -18.68 2.90
N PHE A 98 5.04 -18.49 2.36
CA PHE A 98 5.24 -17.84 1.08
C PHE A 98 4.76 -18.77 -0.05
N ARG A 99 3.61 -18.44 -0.62
CA ARG A 99 3.04 -19.09 -1.79
C ARG A 99 2.43 -18.00 -2.67
N VAL A 100 2.58 -18.16 -3.97
CA VAL A 100 2.04 -17.17 -4.94
C VAL A 100 1.30 -17.92 -6.02
N SER A 101 0.04 -17.57 -6.23
CA SER A 101 -0.78 -18.08 -7.32
C SER A 101 -0.57 -17.26 -8.59
N LEU A 102 -0.80 -17.86 -9.77
CA LEU A 102 -0.76 -17.13 -11.04
C LEU A 102 -1.84 -16.03 -11.13
N LEU A 103 -2.86 -16.13 -10.30
CA LEU A 103 -3.91 -15.12 -10.21
C LEU A 103 -3.39 -13.78 -9.68
N ALA A 104 -2.41 -13.81 -8.76
CA ALA A 104 -1.86 -12.60 -8.17
C ALA A 104 -1.24 -11.64 -9.20
N PRO A 105 -0.23 -12.03 -10.00
CA PRO A 105 0.32 -11.14 -11.02
C PRO A 105 -0.72 -10.76 -12.09
N ALA A 106 -1.65 -11.65 -12.44
CA ALA A 106 -2.73 -11.34 -13.40
C ALA A 106 -3.63 -10.20 -12.86
N VAL A 107 -4.04 -10.27 -11.58
CA VAL A 107 -4.78 -9.18 -10.93
C VAL A 107 -3.96 -7.90 -10.88
N GLY A 108 -2.65 -7.99 -10.62
CA GLY A 108 -1.76 -6.83 -10.65
C GLY A 108 -1.72 -6.13 -12.01
N VAL A 109 -1.64 -6.91 -13.11
CA VAL A 109 -1.65 -6.36 -14.48
C VAL A 109 -3.00 -5.73 -14.81
N VAL A 110 -4.11 -6.40 -14.53
CA VAL A 110 -5.45 -5.82 -14.76
C VAL A 110 -5.65 -4.57 -13.91
N GLY A 111 -5.14 -4.61 -12.67
CA GLY A 111 -5.21 -3.49 -11.73
C GLY A 111 -4.51 -2.24 -12.24
N VAL A 112 -3.30 -2.35 -12.76
CA VAL A 112 -2.58 -1.18 -13.30
C VAL A 112 -3.26 -0.61 -14.56
N ILE A 113 -3.83 -1.46 -15.42
CA ILE A 113 -4.59 -1.01 -16.59
C ILE A 113 -5.82 -0.22 -16.15
N ALA A 114 -6.56 -0.74 -15.16
CA ALA A 114 -7.72 -0.06 -14.60
C ALA A 114 -7.32 1.26 -13.93
N TRP A 115 -6.25 1.26 -13.13
CA TRP A 115 -5.76 2.47 -12.44
C TRP A 115 -5.40 3.57 -13.42
N ILE A 116 -4.52 3.30 -14.39
CA ILE A 116 -4.10 4.27 -15.40
C ILE A 116 -5.30 4.75 -16.21
N GLY A 117 -6.16 3.83 -16.67
CA GLY A 117 -7.34 4.17 -17.46
C GLY A 117 -8.30 5.12 -16.71
N LEU A 118 -8.58 4.83 -15.44
CA LEU A 118 -9.46 5.66 -14.63
C LEU A 118 -8.85 7.04 -14.32
N CYS A 119 -7.56 7.10 -13.99
CA CYS A 119 -6.87 8.39 -13.80
C CYS A 119 -6.93 9.26 -15.06
N HIS A 120 -6.71 8.69 -16.25
CA HIS A 120 -6.79 9.46 -17.49
C HIS A 120 -8.21 9.91 -17.89
N LEU A 121 -9.24 9.17 -17.47
CA LEU A 121 -10.63 9.56 -17.74
C LEU A 121 -11.06 10.79 -16.92
N GLY A 122 -10.40 11.08 -15.79
CA GLY A 122 -10.70 12.22 -14.92
C GLY A 122 -12.17 12.27 -14.50
N LEU A 123 -12.75 11.10 -14.19
CA LEU A 123 -14.18 10.98 -13.90
C LEU A 123 -14.55 11.54 -12.54
N GLU A 124 -13.62 11.57 -11.59
CA GLU A 124 -13.87 12.05 -10.24
C GLU A 124 -14.43 13.48 -10.23
N ALA A 125 -13.75 14.40 -10.89
CA ALA A 125 -14.20 15.79 -10.97
C ALA A 125 -15.57 15.88 -11.64
N LYS A 126 -15.79 15.14 -12.74
CA LYS A 126 -17.07 15.15 -13.48
C LYS A 126 -18.23 14.60 -12.68
N LEU A 127 -18.00 13.57 -11.83
CA LEU A 127 -19.03 12.94 -11.01
C LEU A 127 -19.29 13.72 -9.72
N LEU A 128 -18.28 14.35 -9.14
CA LEU A 128 -18.39 15.05 -7.86
C LEU A 128 -18.80 16.51 -7.99
N ALA A 129 -18.48 17.18 -9.11
CA ALA A 129 -18.82 18.56 -9.35
C ALA A 129 -20.35 18.84 -9.27
N PRO A 130 -21.26 18.01 -9.88
CA PRO A 130 -22.71 18.24 -9.76
C PRO A 130 -23.22 18.13 -8.32
N LEU A 131 -22.48 17.47 -7.44
CA LEU A 131 -22.81 17.28 -6.02
C LEU A 131 -22.14 18.34 -5.12
N GLY A 132 -21.34 19.24 -5.68
CA GLY A 132 -20.53 20.20 -4.92
C GLY A 132 -19.46 19.54 -4.05
N LEU A 133 -19.06 18.31 -4.38
CA LEU A 133 -18.08 17.50 -3.66
C LEU A 133 -16.66 17.57 -4.27
N ASP A 134 -16.53 18.18 -5.45
CA ASP A 134 -15.25 18.47 -6.13
C ASP A 134 -14.28 19.27 -5.25
N ARG A 135 -14.79 20.11 -4.35
CA ARG A 135 -14.01 20.86 -3.35
C ARG A 135 -13.22 19.97 -2.37
N PHE A 136 -13.57 18.69 -2.25
CA PHE A 136 -12.87 17.71 -1.42
C PHE A 136 -11.78 16.97 -2.19
N LEU A 137 -11.73 17.11 -3.50
CA LEU A 137 -10.62 16.61 -4.30
C LEU A 137 -9.39 17.50 -4.06
N PRO A 138 -8.19 16.94 -4.02
CA PRO A 138 -6.97 17.75 -4.04
C PRO A 138 -6.99 18.66 -5.27
N GLY A 139 -6.81 19.97 -5.07
CA GLY A 139 -6.76 20.94 -6.15
C GLY A 139 -5.50 20.75 -6.99
N GLY A 140 -5.66 20.60 -8.31
CA GLY A 140 -4.54 20.52 -9.24
C GLY A 140 -3.89 19.15 -9.38
N GLU A 141 -2.96 19.04 -10.33
CA GLU A 141 -2.12 17.85 -10.50
C GLU A 141 -1.09 17.78 -9.35
N ARG A 142 -0.91 16.59 -8.77
CA ARG A 142 0.17 16.40 -7.78
C ARG A 142 1.51 16.67 -8.45
N PRO A 143 2.36 17.54 -7.88
CA PRO A 143 3.71 17.69 -8.39
C PRO A 143 4.49 16.42 -8.11
N GLY A 144 4.67 15.59 -9.14
CA GLY A 144 5.50 14.39 -9.03
C GLY A 144 6.98 14.72 -9.08
N TYR A 145 7.79 14.12 -8.21
CA TYR A 145 9.25 14.27 -8.28
C TYR A 145 9.82 13.47 -9.44
N ASN A 146 10.35 14.17 -10.47
CA ASN A 146 11.06 13.55 -11.57
C ASN A 146 12.56 13.52 -11.30
N PRO A 147 13.15 12.38 -10.87
CA PRO A 147 14.57 12.30 -10.54
C PRO A 147 15.48 12.51 -11.74
N LEU A 148 15.05 12.14 -12.95
CA LEU A 148 15.85 12.28 -14.16
C LEU A 148 16.00 13.76 -14.57
N LYS A 149 15.03 14.60 -14.16
CA LYS A 149 15.06 16.05 -14.37
C LYS A 149 15.74 16.79 -13.23
N HIS A 150 15.36 16.50 -11.99
CA HIS A 150 15.88 17.21 -10.80
C HIS A 150 17.34 16.84 -10.46
N LEU A 151 17.80 15.67 -10.89
CA LEU A 151 19.17 15.18 -10.64
C LEU A 151 19.95 15.03 -11.96
N ALA A 152 19.65 15.86 -12.97
CA ALA A 152 20.30 15.78 -14.28
C ALA A 152 21.83 15.92 -14.20
N ASP A 153 22.34 16.72 -13.27
CA ASP A 153 23.78 16.94 -13.05
C ASP A 153 24.47 15.74 -12.38
N THR A 154 23.71 14.79 -11.84
CA THR A 154 24.20 13.58 -11.15
C THR A 154 23.47 12.33 -11.64
N PRO A 155 23.63 11.92 -12.91
CA PRO A 155 22.82 10.87 -13.53
C PRO A 155 22.92 9.52 -12.82
N GLY A 156 24.10 9.18 -12.29
CA GLY A 156 24.27 7.96 -11.49
C GLY A 156 23.40 7.94 -10.24
N TRP A 157 23.27 9.08 -9.56
CA TRP A 157 22.37 9.23 -8.41
C TRP A 157 20.91 9.23 -8.84
N ALA A 158 20.55 9.88 -9.95
CA ALA A 158 19.20 9.87 -10.48
C ALA A 158 18.66 8.43 -10.70
N TRP A 159 19.46 7.59 -11.37
CA TRP A 159 19.10 6.17 -11.59
C TRP A 159 19.14 5.35 -10.31
N GLY A 160 20.12 5.59 -9.43
CA GLY A 160 20.19 4.94 -8.13
C GLY A 160 18.96 5.22 -7.27
N PHE A 161 18.56 6.50 -7.20
CA PHE A 161 17.35 6.89 -6.49
C PHE A 161 16.09 6.30 -7.13
N LEU A 162 16.01 6.29 -8.44
CA LEU A 162 14.88 5.67 -9.15
C LEU A 162 14.75 4.18 -8.82
N ALA A 163 15.89 3.45 -8.75
CA ALA A 163 15.89 2.05 -8.33
C ALA A 163 15.41 1.87 -6.88
N ILE A 164 15.86 2.75 -5.96
CA ILE A 164 15.38 2.76 -4.56
C ILE A 164 13.86 3.03 -4.53
N ARG A 165 13.35 3.94 -5.34
CA ARG A 165 11.93 4.28 -5.41
C ARG A 165 11.09 3.12 -5.94
N PHE A 166 11.54 2.46 -7.01
CA PHE A 166 10.88 1.25 -7.53
C PHE A 166 10.85 0.13 -6.50
N PHE A 167 11.98 -0.14 -5.86
CA PHE A 167 12.04 -1.14 -4.78
C PHE A 167 11.13 -0.77 -3.61
N GLY A 168 11.14 0.50 -3.20
CA GLY A 168 10.26 1.02 -2.15
C GLY A 168 8.79 0.77 -2.45
N LEU A 169 8.33 1.17 -3.64
CA LEU A 169 6.93 1.05 -4.04
C LEU A 169 6.50 -0.39 -4.33
N ALA A 170 7.29 -1.13 -5.10
CA ALA A 170 6.90 -2.46 -5.55
C ALA A 170 7.09 -3.56 -4.48
N VAL A 171 8.02 -3.36 -3.54
CA VAL A 171 8.32 -4.39 -2.53
C VAL A 171 7.95 -3.91 -1.13
N VAL A 172 8.55 -2.80 -0.67
CA VAL A 172 8.39 -2.37 0.73
C VAL A 172 6.96 -1.95 1.01
N VAL A 173 6.41 -1.03 0.22
CA VAL A 173 5.04 -0.51 0.39
C VAL A 173 4.02 -1.64 0.23
N ALA A 174 4.16 -2.47 -0.80
CA ALA A 174 3.25 -3.59 -1.02
C ALA A 174 3.21 -4.56 0.18
N ILE A 175 4.35 -4.85 0.82
CA ILE A 175 4.37 -5.71 2.00
C ILE A 175 3.73 -5.00 3.19
N ILE A 176 4.19 -3.81 3.54
CA ILE A 176 3.75 -3.15 4.79
C ILE A 176 2.27 -2.80 4.76
N GLU A 177 1.74 -2.35 3.63
CA GLU A 177 0.32 -1.98 3.51
C GLU A 177 -0.59 -3.21 3.52
N GLU A 178 -0.23 -4.29 2.82
CA GLU A 178 -1.04 -5.50 2.84
C GLU A 178 -1.03 -6.19 4.21
N PHE A 179 0.13 -6.25 4.85
CA PHE A 179 0.22 -6.79 6.21
C PHE A 179 -0.53 -5.91 7.21
N PHE A 180 -0.38 -4.58 7.15
CA PHE A 180 -1.13 -3.67 8.01
C PHE A 180 -2.64 -3.79 7.82
N LEU A 181 -3.13 -3.60 6.59
CA LEU A 181 -4.57 -3.58 6.35
C LEU A 181 -5.18 -4.97 6.48
N ARG A 182 -4.71 -5.93 5.68
CA ARG A 182 -5.32 -7.26 5.57
C ARG A 182 -4.84 -8.24 6.62
N GLY A 183 -3.57 -8.11 7.02
CA GLY A 183 -2.98 -8.93 8.08
C GLY A 183 -3.48 -8.54 9.47
N PHE A 184 -3.72 -7.27 9.74
CA PHE A 184 -4.10 -6.76 11.05
C PHE A 184 -5.49 -6.12 11.07
N VAL A 185 -5.68 -4.96 10.42
CA VAL A 185 -6.89 -4.14 10.59
C VAL A 185 -8.17 -4.91 10.29
N LEU A 186 -8.24 -5.59 9.15
CA LEU A 186 -9.46 -6.33 8.76
C LEU A 186 -9.74 -7.52 9.68
N ARG A 187 -8.72 -8.17 10.20
CA ARG A 187 -8.87 -9.25 11.19
C ARG A 187 -9.31 -8.70 12.55
N PHE A 188 -8.78 -7.55 12.96
CA PHE A 188 -9.16 -6.87 14.20
C PHE A 188 -10.64 -6.40 14.18
N VAL A 189 -11.15 -6.00 13.02
CA VAL A 189 -12.57 -5.68 12.84
C VAL A 189 -13.47 -6.91 13.05
N VAL A 190 -12.97 -8.12 12.75
CA VAL A 190 -13.71 -9.37 12.98
C VAL A 190 -13.77 -9.72 14.47
N ALA A 191 -12.61 -9.65 15.16
CA ALA A 191 -12.51 -9.99 16.58
C ALA A 191 -11.29 -9.31 17.23
N GLN A 192 -11.41 -9.00 18.54
CA GLN A 192 -10.29 -8.45 19.31
C GLN A 192 -9.09 -9.40 19.35
N ASP A 193 -9.34 -10.71 19.47
CA ASP A 193 -8.33 -11.76 19.35
C ASP A 193 -7.97 -12.01 17.86
N TRP A 194 -7.68 -10.96 17.13
CA TRP A 194 -7.50 -10.94 15.68
C TRP A 194 -6.46 -11.96 15.17
N TRP A 195 -5.46 -12.31 15.98
CA TRP A 195 -4.44 -13.31 15.62
C TRP A 195 -5.01 -14.72 15.51
N LYS A 196 -6.18 -14.99 16.11
CA LYS A 196 -6.93 -16.24 15.98
C LYS A 196 -7.86 -16.26 14.76
N VAL A 197 -8.10 -15.10 14.14
CA VAL A 197 -8.95 -14.99 12.96
C VAL A 197 -8.18 -15.48 11.73
N PRO A 198 -8.64 -16.49 10.99
CA PRO A 198 -7.98 -16.94 9.77
C PRO A 198 -7.87 -15.84 8.75
N PHE A 199 -6.74 -15.78 8.01
CA PHE A 199 -6.57 -14.82 6.94
C PHE A 199 -7.63 -15.02 5.85
N GLY A 200 -8.18 -13.93 5.33
CA GLY A 200 -9.24 -13.98 4.32
C GLY A 200 -10.64 -14.24 4.89
N THR A 201 -10.83 -14.17 6.22
CA THR A 201 -12.18 -14.14 6.82
C THR A 201 -12.87 -12.86 6.40
N ILE A 202 -14.09 -13.00 5.81
CA ILE A 202 -14.87 -11.89 5.28
C ILE A 202 -16.22 -11.80 5.99
N THR A 203 -16.55 -10.58 6.42
CA THR A 203 -17.89 -10.12 6.76
C THR A 203 -18.28 -8.98 5.81
N PRO A 204 -19.55 -8.58 5.68
CA PRO A 204 -19.91 -7.40 4.88
C PRO A 204 -19.12 -6.14 5.28
N LEU A 205 -18.92 -5.92 6.57
CA LEU A 205 -18.14 -4.80 7.08
C LEU A 205 -16.68 -4.88 6.65
N VAL A 206 -16.04 -6.06 6.75
CA VAL A 206 -14.66 -6.29 6.32
C VAL A 206 -14.51 -6.06 4.81
N ALA A 207 -15.47 -6.48 4.00
CA ALA A 207 -15.46 -6.25 2.56
C ALA A 207 -15.49 -4.74 2.23
N VAL A 208 -16.35 -3.98 2.92
CA VAL A 208 -16.43 -2.52 2.76
C VAL A 208 -15.15 -1.85 3.24
N LEU A 209 -14.67 -2.16 4.44
CA LEU A 209 -13.49 -1.53 5.02
C LEU A 209 -12.20 -1.88 4.27
N GLY A 210 -12.12 -3.09 3.69
CA GLY A 210 -10.98 -3.50 2.84
C GLY A 210 -10.80 -2.65 1.59
N THR A 211 -11.82 -1.91 1.20
CA THR A 211 -11.79 -0.96 0.07
C THR A 211 -11.82 0.48 0.58
N ALA A 212 -12.69 0.82 1.53
CA ALA A 212 -12.91 2.19 1.97
C ALA A 212 -11.71 2.81 2.71
N ILE A 213 -11.01 2.02 3.56
CA ILE A 213 -9.84 2.53 4.29
C ILE A 213 -8.73 2.95 3.32
N PRO A 214 -8.23 2.05 2.42
CA PRO A 214 -7.18 2.46 1.50
C PRO A 214 -7.65 3.49 0.47
N MET A 215 -8.92 3.50 0.08
CA MET A 215 -9.48 4.56 -0.77
C MET A 215 -9.36 5.94 -0.11
N ALA A 216 -9.62 6.04 1.20
CA ALA A 216 -9.45 7.29 1.95
C ALA A 216 -7.99 7.75 2.04
N MET A 217 -7.02 6.85 1.84
CA MET A 217 -5.59 7.17 1.76
C MET A 217 -5.16 7.67 0.37
N HIS A 218 -6.04 7.56 -0.64
CA HIS A 218 -5.79 7.96 -2.03
C HIS A 218 -6.83 8.98 -2.53
N PRO A 219 -6.91 10.17 -1.90
CA PRO A 219 -7.97 11.14 -2.20
C PRO A 219 -7.87 11.73 -3.63
N GLY A 220 -6.71 11.66 -4.27
CA GLY A 220 -6.51 12.12 -5.64
C GLY A 220 -6.96 11.13 -6.72
N GLU A 221 -7.13 9.84 -6.37
CA GLU A 221 -7.47 8.76 -7.31
C GLU A 221 -8.60 7.88 -6.73
N LEU A 222 -9.70 8.50 -6.30
CA LEU A 222 -10.79 7.82 -5.59
C LEU A 222 -11.40 6.66 -6.38
N LEU A 223 -11.69 6.85 -7.67
CA LEU A 223 -12.28 5.80 -8.51
C LEU A 223 -11.29 4.69 -8.84
N ALA A 224 -10.04 5.05 -9.13
CA ALA A 224 -8.98 4.07 -9.38
C ALA A 224 -8.73 3.23 -8.13
N SER A 225 -8.65 3.87 -6.95
CA SER A 225 -8.47 3.19 -5.67
C SER A 225 -9.69 2.34 -5.29
N LEU A 226 -10.92 2.82 -5.52
CA LEU A 226 -12.13 2.04 -5.33
C LEU A 226 -12.08 0.71 -6.10
N VAL A 227 -11.79 0.77 -7.39
CA VAL A 227 -11.71 -0.41 -8.25
C VAL A 227 -10.56 -1.32 -7.83
N TRP A 228 -9.37 -0.75 -7.67
CA TRP A 228 -8.17 -1.49 -7.32
C TRP A 228 -8.28 -2.23 -5.98
N PHE A 229 -8.66 -1.54 -4.91
CA PHE A 229 -8.77 -2.16 -3.59
C PHE A 229 -9.95 -3.13 -3.48
N SER A 230 -11.01 -2.95 -4.29
CA SER A 230 -12.06 -3.97 -4.45
C SER A 230 -11.50 -5.24 -5.11
N MET A 231 -10.66 -5.13 -6.13
CA MET A 231 -10.01 -6.27 -6.78
C MET A 231 -9.08 -7.03 -5.81
N ILE A 232 -8.27 -6.31 -5.02
CA ILE A 232 -7.40 -6.95 -4.01
C ILE A 232 -8.23 -7.59 -2.88
N THR A 233 -9.32 -6.95 -2.45
CA THR A 233 -10.23 -7.53 -1.46
C THR A 233 -10.87 -8.81 -2.00
N TRP A 234 -11.31 -8.82 -3.27
CA TRP A 234 -11.77 -10.02 -3.95
C TRP A 234 -10.67 -11.10 -4.05
N LEU A 235 -9.44 -10.72 -4.40
CA LEU A 235 -8.30 -11.65 -4.46
C LEU A 235 -8.05 -12.31 -3.09
N MET A 236 -8.05 -11.51 -2.00
CA MET A 236 -7.94 -12.01 -0.64
C MET A 236 -9.03 -13.04 -0.32
N MET A 237 -10.28 -12.77 -0.69
CA MET A 237 -11.42 -13.70 -0.50
C MET A 237 -11.19 -15.02 -1.27
N ARG A 238 -10.67 -14.91 -2.49
CA ARG A 238 -10.53 -16.04 -3.41
C ARG A 238 -9.38 -16.96 -3.06
N THR A 239 -8.25 -16.39 -2.64
CA THR A 239 -7.00 -17.15 -2.41
C THR A 239 -6.72 -17.40 -0.94
N ARG A 240 -7.26 -16.57 -0.04
CA ARG A 240 -6.97 -16.58 1.40
C ARG A 240 -5.48 -16.60 1.71
N ASN A 241 -4.71 -15.88 0.90
CA ASN A 241 -3.26 -15.83 0.94
C ASN A 241 -2.78 -14.37 0.88
N ILE A 242 -2.09 -13.92 1.93
CA ILE A 242 -1.59 -12.54 2.01
C ILE A 242 -0.54 -12.24 0.93
N TRP A 243 0.29 -13.25 0.57
CA TRP A 243 1.32 -13.06 -0.44
C TRP A 243 0.76 -12.85 -1.85
N ASP A 244 -0.42 -13.39 -2.14
CA ASP A 244 -1.11 -13.06 -3.40
C ASP A 244 -1.49 -11.58 -3.45
N CYS A 245 -1.99 -11.02 -2.33
CA CYS A 245 -2.30 -9.59 -2.25
C CYS A 245 -1.03 -8.74 -2.40
N VAL A 246 0.05 -9.10 -1.69
CA VAL A 246 1.35 -8.43 -1.77
C VAL A 246 1.90 -8.45 -3.20
N VAL A 247 1.88 -9.60 -3.86
CA VAL A 247 2.41 -9.73 -5.23
C VAL A 247 1.56 -8.96 -6.24
N ALA A 248 0.24 -9.04 -6.14
CA ALA A 248 -0.64 -8.25 -7.01
C ALA A 248 -0.39 -6.75 -6.83
N HIS A 249 -0.25 -6.28 -5.58
CA HIS A 249 0.07 -4.89 -5.25
C HIS A 249 1.44 -4.49 -5.82
N GLY A 250 2.47 -5.30 -5.55
CA GLY A 250 3.83 -5.04 -6.05
C GLY A 250 3.90 -4.99 -7.58
N VAL A 251 3.20 -5.89 -8.28
CA VAL A 251 3.13 -5.89 -9.75
C VAL A 251 2.45 -4.63 -10.26
N THR A 252 1.34 -4.20 -9.64
CA THR A 252 0.67 -2.95 -10.01
C THR A 252 1.60 -1.76 -9.87
N ASN A 253 2.26 -1.61 -8.71
CA ASN A 253 3.16 -0.50 -8.44
C ASN A 253 4.39 -0.50 -9.36
N LEU A 254 4.95 -1.68 -9.64
CA LEU A 254 6.07 -1.82 -10.58
C LEU A 254 5.69 -1.37 -11.99
N LEU A 255 4.57 -1.86 -12.50
CA LEU A 255 4.12 -1.54 -13.86
C LEU A 255 3.66 -0.08 -13.96
N LEU A 256 3.03 0.46 -12.91
CA LEU A 256 2.71 1.89 -12.83
C LEU A 256 3.98 2.74 -12.86
N GLY A 257 5.01 2.39 -12.09
CA GLY A 257 6.30 3.07 -12.11
C GLY A 257 6.96 3.03 -13.50
N ILE A 258 6.95 1.88 -14.19
CA ILE A 258 7.45 1.76 -15.56
C ILE A 258 6.67 2.68 -16.51
N TYR A 259 5.35 2.72 -16.38
CA TYR A 259 4.49 3.61 -17.16
C TYR A 259 4.83 5.08 -16.93
N VAL A 260 4.97 5.48 -15.66
CA VAL A 260 5.33 6.86 -15.26
C VAL A 260 6.65 7.31 -15.89
N VAL A 261 7.69 6.49 -15.80
CA VAL A 261 9.01 6.81 -16.38
C VAL A 261 8.95 6.88 -17.91
N LYS A 262 8.22 5.96 -18.54
CA LYS A 262 8.13 5.87 -20.01
C LYS A 262 7.34 7.01 -20.63
N PHE A 263 6.28 7.49 -19.95
CA PHE A 263 5.33 8.47 -20.47
C PHE A 263 5.41 9.83 -19.77
N ASP A 264 6.41 10.03 -18.89
CA ASP A 264 6.65 11.27 -18.12
C ASP A 264 5.44 11.70 -17.26
N GLN A 265 4.70 10.71 -16.69
CA GLN A 265 3.48 10.92 -15.91
C GLN A 265 3.76 10.91 -14.40
N TRP A 266 4.70 11.75 -13.94
CA TRP A 266 5.22 11.72 -12.56
C TRP A 266 4.19 12.01 -11.47
N GLN A 267 3.09 12.66 -11.83
CA GLN A 267 1.96 12.93 -10.93
C GLN A 267 1.24 11.65 -10.46
N LEU A 268 1.45 10.52 -11.14
CA LEU A 268 0.84 9.22 -10.77
C LEU A 268 1.71 8.38 -9.81
N MET A 269 2.84 8.95 -9.34
CA MET A 269 3.80 8.16 -8.54
C MET A 269 4.22 8.86 -7.25
#